data_04ec0e4374baa8f36dfd5a350c42ff57
#
_entry.id   04ec0e4374baa8f36dfd5a350c42ff57
#
_cell.length_a   1.000
_cell.length_b   1.000
_cell.length_c   1.000
_cell.angle_alpha   90.00
_cell.angle_beta   90.00
_cell.angle_gamma   90.00
#
_symmetry.space_group_name_H-M   'P 1'
#
loop_
_entity.id
_entity.type
_entity.pdbx_description
1 polymer ?
#
loop_
_entity_poly.entity_id
_entity_poly.type
_entity_poly.pdbx_seq_one_letter_code
_entity_poly.pdbx_strand_id
1 'polypeptide(L)'
;PDKNMCFWFTPSDKEPRHPQFPEVDPGIYNFDAIAYESIMLGLYSVWQGPENNVCAKLGIQKKNEIFLGYSRDGFHFSRPSFRPFMAVNETEGAWNWGNMQSVNGVPLVVGDSLYFYSSGRRLNNIMWDSYTSTGLATLRRDGFVSMQAGKTEGYLVTEKLTFDGKY
;
A
#
# COMPACT_ATOMS: atom_id res chain seq x y z
N PRO A 1 11.19 24.47 11.36
CA PRO A 1 10.28 23.37 11.68
C PRO A 1 9.41 23.80 12.86
N ASP A 2 8.10 23.54 12.77
CA ASP A 2 7.20 23.77 13.85
C ASP A 2 7.65 22.95 15.07
N LYS A 3 7.68 23.55 16.25
CA LYS A 3 8.12 22.90 17.50
C LYS A 3 7.25 21.69 17.87
N ASN A 4 6.06 21.58 17.28
CA ASN A 4 5.09 20.52 17.51
C ASN A 4 5.20 19.36 16.47
N MET A 5 6.07 19.49 15.48
CA MET A 5 6.32 18.39 14.53
C MET A 5 7.21 17.34 15.17
N CYS A 6 6.79 16.09 15.09
CA CYS A 6 7.59 14.95 15.49
C CYS A 6 7.84 14.02 14.30
N PHE A 7 8.97 13.35 14.34
CA PHE A 7 9.26 12.29 13.39
C PHE A 7 8.32 11.12 13.66
N TRP A 8 7.62 10.67 12.65
CA TRP A 8 6.55 9.71 12.84
C TRP A 8 6.76 8.38 12.11
N PHE A 9 6.90 8.42 10.79
CA PHE A 9 6.91 7.23 9.96
C PHE A 9 7.90 7.36 8.81
N THR A 10 8.69 6.33 8.58
CA THR A 10 9.71 6.31 7.53
C THR A 10 9.77 4.94 6.87
N PRO A 11 10.27 4.84 5.65
CA PRO A 11 10.64 3.57 5.07
C PRO A 11 11.66 2.84 5.95
N SER A 12 11.60 1.53 5.95
CA SER A 12 12.64 0.67 6.52
C SER A 12 13.52 0.09 5.40
N ASP A 13 14.60 -0.55 5.79
CA ASP A 13 15.46 -1.31 4.88
C ASP A 13 14.79 -2.54 4.22
N LYS A 14 13.58 -2.88 4.70
CA LYS A 14 12.78 -4.01 4.20
C LYS A 14 11.78 -3.61 3.11
N GLU A 15 11.54 -2.30 2.89
CA GLU A 15 10.72 -1.86 1.78
C GLU A 15 11.37 -2.24 0.45
N PRO A 16 10.54 -2.66 -0.55
CA PRO A 16 11.08 -3.03 -1.85
C PRO A 16 11.71 -1.84 -2.55
N ARG A 17 12.79 -2.10 -3.24
CA ARG A 17 13.47 -1.12 -4.11
C ARG A 17 13.06 -1.34 -5.56
N HIS A 18 13.20 -0.30 -6.36
CA HIS A 18 12.95 -0.41 -7.81
C HIS A 18 13.94 -1.41 -8.44
N PRO A 19 13.45 -2.40 -9.21
CA PRO A 19 14.33 -3.46 -9.73
C PRO A 19 15.43 -2.97 -10.67
N GLN A 20 15.18 -1.86 -11.40
CA GLN A 20 16.16 -1.25 -12.32
C GLN A 20 16.98 -0.11 -11.68
N PHE A 21 16.57 0.38 -10.50
CA PHE A 21 17.22 1.50 -9.79
C PHE A 21 17.36 1.15 -8.30
N PRO A 22 18.09 0.07 -7.98
CA PRO A 22 18.19 -0.41 -6.59
C PRO A 22 18.96 0.55 -5.67
N GLU A 23 19.70 1.51 -6.23
CA GLU A 23 20.39 2.56 -5.50
C GLU A 23 19.47 3.66 -4.98
N VAL A 24 18.24 3.74 -5.49
CA VAL A 24 17.26 4.73 -5.03
C VAL A 24 16.63 4.25 -3.73
N ASP A 25 16.75 5.07 -2.68
CA ASP A 25 16.11 4.78 -1.41
C ASP A 25 14.60 4.98 -1.50
N PRO A 26 13.80 4.01 -1.01
CA PRO A 26 12.35 4.15 -0.99
C PRO A 26 11.90 5.33 -0.14
N GLY A 27 10.81 5.97 -0.55
CA GLY A 27 10.19 7.08 0.19
C GLY A 27 8.72 6.80 0.50
N ILE A 28 8.25 7.23 1.66
CA ILE A 28 6.81 7.27 1.93
C ILE A 28 6.23 8.47 1.18
N TYR A 29 5.32 8.20 0.25
CA TYR A 29 4.76 9.25 -0.59
C TYR A 29 3.50 9.86 0.02
N ASN A 30 2.61 9.04 0.51
CA ASN A 30 1.43 9.44 1.28
C ASN A 30 1.04 8.34 2.27
N PHE A 31 0.24 8.72 3.26
CA PHE A 31 -0.24 7.82 4.29
C PHE A 31 -1.67 8.18 4.67
N ASP A 32 -2.60 7.28 4.40
CA ASP A 32 -4.01 7.42 4.73
C ASP A 32 -4.35 6.43 5.85
N ALA A 33 -4.84 6.94 6.98
CA ALA A 33 -5.20 6.12 8.12
C ALA A 33 -6.69 6.23 8.44
N ILE A 34 -7.28 5.10 8.81
CA ILE A 34 -8.70 5.01 9.15
C ILE A 34 -8.94 4.06 10.30
N ALA A 35 -9.92 4.39 11.14
CA ALA A 35 -10.46 3.45 12.11
C ALA A 35 -11.21 2.31 11.41
N TYR A 36 -10.88 1.09 11.74
CA TYR A 36 -11.52 -0.10 11.23
C TYR A 36 -11.67 -1.11 12.36
N GLU A 37 -12.92 -1.39 12.74
CA GLU A 37 -13.23 -2.20 13.91
C GLU A 37 -12.46 -1.73 15.17
N SER A 38 -11.65 -2.56 15.78
CA SER A 38 -10.89 -2.24 17.00
C SER A 38 -9.46 -1.74 16.75
N ILE A 39 -9.08 -1.50 15.49
CA ILE A 39 -7.75 -1.04 15.10
C ILE A 39 -7.83 0.13 14.13
N MET A 40 -6.70 0.76 13.85
CA MET A 40 -6.55 1.64 12.72
C MET A 40 -5.78 0.92 11.59
N LEU A 41 -6.28 1.06 10.38
CA LEU A 41 -5.58 0.65 9.17
C LEU A 41 -4.86 1.86 8.58
N GLY A 42 -3.64 1.63 8.11
CA GLY A 42 -2.87 2.60 7.35
C GLY A 42 -2.63 2.06 5.94
N LEU A 43 -3.04 2.82 4.94
CA LEU A 43 -2.76 2.54 3.54
C LEU A 43 -1.77 3.60 3.07
N TYR A 44 -0.56 3.20 2.76
CA TYR A 44 0.50 4.12 2.42
C TYR A 44 1.18 3.72 1.13
N SER A 45 1.57 4.72 0.34
CA SER A 45 2.33 4.43 -0.86
C SER A 45 3.82 4.58 -0.62
N VAL A 46 4.56 3.61 -1.16
CA VAL A 46 6.01 3.62 -1.17
C VAL A 46 6.48 3.97 -2.56
N TRP A 47 7.11 5.12 -2.68
CA TRP A 47 7.83 5.51 -3.88
C TRP A 47 9.17 4.79 -3.91
N GLN A 48 9.43 4.09 -5.01
CA GLN A 48 10.64 3.29 -5.22
C GLN A 48 11.58 3.93 -6.25
N GLY A 49 11.21 5.09 -6.79
CA GLY A 49 11.97 5.76 -7.86
C GLY A 49 11.54 5.32 -9.26
N PRO A 50 12.31 5.74 -10.28
CA PRO A 50 13.29 6.81 -10.16
C PRO A 50 12.65 8.21 -10.17
N GLU A 51 13.45 9.26 -10.14
CA GLU A 51 12.98 10.64 -10.23
C GLU A 51 12.28 10.95 -11.55
N ASN A 52 11.38 11.93 -11.54
CA ASN A 52 10.54 12.28 -12.69
C ASN A 52 11.35 12.61 -13.96
N ASN A 53 12.48 13.30 -13.82
CA ASN A 53 13.38 13.63 -14.94
C ASN A 53 14.02 12.38 -15.56
N VAL A 54 14.35 11.38 -14.74
CA VAL A 54 14.86 10.08 -15.22
C VAL A 54 13.76 9.32 -15.93
N CYS A 55 12.57 9.28 -15.35
CA CYS A 55 11.39 8.68 -15.96
C CYS A 55 11.11 9.28 -17.35
N ALA A 56 11.08 10.60 -17.45
CA ALA A 56 10.83 11.29 -18.72
C ALA A 56 11.90 11.01 -19.77
N LYS A 57 13.17 10.98 -19.36
CA LYS A 57 14.29 10.69 -20.25
C LYS A 57 14.29 9.26 -20.79
N LEU A 58 13.88 8.31 -19.97
CA LEU A 58 13.92 6.89 -20.32
C LEU A 58 12.58 6.35 -20.82
N GLY A 59 11.49 7.14 -20.77
CA GLY A 59 10.16 6.69 -21.16
C GLY A 59 9.57 5.62 -20.23
N ILE A 60 9.94 5.64 -18.95
CA ILE A 60 9.50 4.66 -17.95
C ILE A 60 8.66 5.33 -16.86
N GLN A 61 7.98 4.51 -16.06
CA GLN A 61 7.21 4.97 -14.91
C GLN A 61 8.08 5.03 -13.66
N LYS A 62 7.78 6.01 -12.79
CA LYS A 62 8.20 5.90 -11.39
C LYS A 62 7.35 4.84 -10.72
N LYS A 63 7.94 4.00 -9.92
CA LYS A 63 7.22 2.93 -9.21
C LYS A 63 6.71 3.43 -7.87
N ASN A 64 5.39 3.45 -7.73
CA ASN A 64 4.67 3.63 -6.46
C ASN A 64 3.70 2.48 -6.29
N GLU A 65 3.69 1.88 -5.11
CA GLU A 65 2.78 0.80 -4.76
C GLU A 65 2.16 1.05 -3.39
N ILE A 66 0.98 0.51 -3.14
CA ILE A 66 0.25 0.70 -1.89
C ILE A 66 0.56 -0.45 -0.93
N PHE A 67 0.88 -0.11 0.31
CA PHE A 67 1.18 -1.04 1.38
C PHE A 67 0.17 -0.90 2.51
N LEU A 68 0.10 -1.92 3.35
CA LEU A 68 -0.79 -1.98 4.50
C LEU A 68 0.01 -1.89 5.80
N GLY A 69 -0.45 -1.03 6.68
CA GLY A 69 -0.06 -0.98 8.08
C GLY A 69 -1.27 -1.07 8.99
N TYR A 70 -1.05 -1.36 10.25
CA TYR A 70 -2.09 -1.32 11.26
C TYR A 70 -1.55 -0.74 12.57
N SER A 71 -2.44 -0.13 13.35
CA SER A 71 -2.12 0.47 14.63
C SER A 71 -3.23 0.23 15.64
N ARG A 72 -2.86 0.14 16.92
CA ARG A 72 -3.79 0.07 18.04
C ARG A 72 -3.94 1.39 18.78
N ASP A 73 -3.01 2.31 18.59
CA ASP A 73 -2.96 3.61 19.25
C ASP A 73 -3.11 4.80 18.31
N GLY A 74 -3.16 4.54 17.00
CA GLY A 74 -3.28 5.55 15.96
C GLY A 74 -1.99 6.28 15.62
N PHE A 75 -0.90 5.97 16.31
CA PHE A 75 0.40 6.60 16.10
C PHE A 75 1.48 5.62 15.65
N HIS A 76 1.62 4.47 16.32
CA HIS A 76 2.59 3.46 15.97
C HIS A 76 1.98 2.45 15.01
N PHE A 77 2.45 2.45 13.77
CA PHE A 77 1.98 1.54 12.73
C PHE A 77 2.96 0.39 12.51
N SER A 78 2.45 -0.82 12.62
CA SER A 78 3.14 -2.06 12.30
C SER A 78 2.80 -2.49 10.88
N ARG A 79 3.74 -3.19 10.23
CA ARG A 79 3.60 -3.71 8.87
C ARG A 79 3.42 -5.21 8.91
N PRO A 80 2.26 -5.75 8.50
CA PRO A 80 2.06 -7.21 8.47
C PRO A 80 2.91 -7.87 7.37
N SER A 81 3.25 -7.12 6.34
CA SER A 81 4.06 -7.58 5.20
C SER A 81 4.76 -6.39 4.55
N PHE A 82 5.91 -6.66 3.92
CA PHE A 82 6.61 -5.74 3.03
C PHE A 82 6.32 -6.05 1.54
N ARG A 83 5.26 -6.78 1.26
CA ARG A 83 4.71 -6.94 -0.08
C ARG A 83 3.63 -5.89 -0.31
N PRO A 84 3.49 -5.37 -1.53
CA PRO A 84 2.40 -4.45 -1.84
C PRO A 84 1.04 -5.08 -1.51
N PHE A 85 0.19 -4.30 -0.88
CA PHE A 85 -1.23 -4.63 -0.71
C PHE A 85 -1.99 -4.42 -2.03
N MET A 86 -1.63 -3.36 -2.74
CA MET A 86 -2.05 -3.14 -4.12
C MET A 86 -0.81 -2.84 -4.96
N ALA A 87 -0.43 -3.82 -5.78
CA ALA A 87 0.71 -3.73 -6.68
C ALA A 87 0.36 -2.98 -7.96
N VAL A 88 1.38 -2.41 -8.59
CA VAL A 88 1.27 -1.90 -9.95
C VAL A 88 1.12 -3.05 -10.95
N ASN A 89 0.54 -2.73 -12.11
CA ASN A 89 0.58 -3.62 -13.25
C ASN A 89 1.88 -3.33 -14.04
N GLU A 90 2.63 -4.37 -14.33
CA GLU A 90 3.90 -4.24 -15.08
C GLU A 90 3.68 -4.30 -16.60
N THR A 91 2.45 -4.55 -17.05
CA THR A 91 2.11 -4.52 -18.47
C THR A 91 2.02 -3.07 -18.94
N GLU A 92 2.84 -2.74 -19.93
CA GLU A 92 2.85 -1.41 -20.55
C GLU A 92 1.46 -1.02 -21.04
N GLY A 93 1.04 0.21 -20.72
CA GLY A 93 -0.26 0.74 -21.10
C GLY A 93 -1.42 0.35 -20.19
N ALA A 94 -1.22 -0.49 -19.20
CA ALA A 94 -2.24 -0.73 -18.17
C ALA A 94 -2.55 0.57 -17.41
N TRP A 95 -3.79 0.72 -16.96
CA TRP A 95 -4.26 1.94 -16.30
C TRP A 95 -3.45 2.34 -15.05
N ASN A 96 -2.84 1.36 -14.38
CA ASN A 96 -1.98 1.52 -13.21
C ASN A 96 -0.54 1.01 -13.49
N TRP A 97 -0.09 1.14 -14.72
CA TRP A 97 1.24 0.72 -15.12
C TRP A 97 2.33 1.52 -14.37
N GLY A 98 3.02 0.87 -13.46
CA GLY A 98 4.11 1.41 -12.67
C GLY A 98 3.71 2.34 -11.52
N ASN A 99 2.49 2.88 -11.46
CA ASN A 99 2.15 3.90 -10.48
C ASN A 99 0.74 3.73 -9.89
N MET A 100 0.70 3.31 -8.62
CA MET A 100 -0.47 3.39 -7.75
C MET A 100 -0.18 4.46 -6.70
N GLN A 101 -0.87 5.61 -6.75
CA GLN A 101 -0.44 6.77 -6.00
C GLN A 101 -1.08 6.90 -4.63
N SER A 102 -2.35 6.59 -4.51
CA SER A 102 -3.08 6.66 -3.25
C SER A 102 -4.32 5.78 -3.30
N VAL A 103 -4.77 5.39 -2.13
CA VAL A 103 -6.12 4.90 -1.89
C VAL A 103 -6.85 6.03 -1.20
N ASN A 104 -7.94 6.52 -1.74
CA ASN A 104 -8.66 7.67 -1.19
C ASN A 104 -9.24 7.37 0.21
N GLY A 105 -8.36 7.31 1.18
CA GLY A 105 -8.56 7.32 2.63
C GLY A 105 -9.30 6.13 3.22
N VAL A 106 -10.37 5.62 2.61
CA VAL A 106 -11.32 4.78 3.34
C VAL A 106 -11.84 3.63 2.50
N PRO A 107 -11.70 2.38 2.95
CA PRO A 107 -12.50 1.32 2.37
C PRO A 107 -14.00 1.55 2.72
N LEU A 108 -14.84 1.49 1.72
CA LEU A 108 -16.27 1.47 1.93
C LEU A 108 -16.72 0.05 2.24
N VAL A 109 -17.51 -0.10 3.29
CA VAL A 109 -18.11 -1.40 3.63
C VAL A 109 -19.39 -1.56 2.81
N VAL A 110 -19.42 -2.57 1.94
CA VAL A 110 -20.56 -2.89 1.09
C VAL A 110 -20.90 -4.36 1.28
N GLY A 111 -21.85 -4.65 2.17
CA GLY A 111 -22.14 -6.03 2.59
C GLY A 111 -20.90 -6.69 3.21
N ASP A 112 -20.52 -7.84 2.68
CA ASP A 112 -19.33 -8.60 3.12
C ASP A 112 -18.05 -8.21 2.37
N SER A 113 -18.06 -7.08 1.69
CA SER A 113 -16.93 -6.60 0.90
C SER A 113 -16.48 -5.22 1.32
N LEU A 114 -15.19 -4.97 1.15
CA LEU A 114 -14.55 -3.66 1.26
C LEU A 114 -14.19 -3.17 -0.13
N TYR A 115 -14.53 -1.92 -0.42
CA TYR A 115 -14.26 -1.27 -1.69
C TYR A 115 -13.20 -0.20 -1.50
N PHE A 116 -12.11 -0.31 -2.25
CA PHE A 116 -10.99 0.63 -2.24
C PHE A 116 -10.92 1.33 -3.58
N TYR A 117 -11.16 2.63 -3.58
CA TYR A 117 -10.92 3.45 -4.75
C TYR A 117 -9.48 3.93 -4.74
N SER A 118 -8.76 3.64 -5.80
CA SER A 118 -7.34 3.97 -5.89
C SER A 118 -7.01 4.74 -7.15
N SER A 119 -6.01 5.61 -7.05
CA SER A 119 -5.49 6.37 -8.18
C SER A 119 -4.35 5.60 -8.83
N GLY A 120 -4.52 5.27 -10.09
CA GLY A 120 -3.46 4.69 -10.93
C GLY A 120 -3.07 5.65 -12.04
N ARG A 121 -1.84 5.54 -12.47
CA ARG A 121 -1.31 6.34 -13.58
C ARG A 121 -0.59 5.46 -14.58
N ARG A 122 -0.77 5.80 -15.85
CA ARG A 122 0.14 5.38 -16.90
C ARG A 122 0.73 6.61 -17.56
N LEU A 123 2.00 6.62 -17.78
CA LEU A 123 2.70 7.65 -18.51
C LEU A 123 2.69 7.28 -19.99
N ASN A 124 2.41 8.24 -20.85
CA ASN A 124 2.92 8.22 -22.21
C ASN A 124 4.27 8.92 -22.22
N ASN A 125 5.08 8.74 -23.23
CA ASN A 125 6.47 9.18 -23.39
C ASN A 125 6.75 10.68 -23.13
N ILE A 126 5.78 11.44 -22.65
CA ILE A 126 5.87 12.85 -22.34
C ILE A 126 5.33 13.06 -20.94
N MET A 127 6.12 13.66 -20.08
CA MET A 127 5.86 13.86 -18.63
C MET A 127 4.52 14.58 -18.33
N TRP A 128 3.96 15.27 -19.29
CA TRP A 128 2.71 16.03 -19.18
C TRP A 128 1.49 15.28 -19.74
N ASP A 129 1.69 14.15 -20.39
CA ASP A 129 0.64 13.34 -21.00
C ASP A 129 0.39 12.07 -20.17
N SER A 130 0.31 12.25 -18.85
CA SER A 130 0.00 11.16 -17.94
C SER A 130 -1.51 10.99 -17.81
N TYR A 131 -2.02 9.82 -18.15
CA TYR A 131 -3.40 9.47 -17.86
C TYR A 131 -3.54 9.04 -16.40
N THR A 132 -4.37 9.76 -15.69
CA THR A 132 -4.79 9.38 -14.33
C THR A 132 -6.13 8.67 -14.41
N SER A 133 -6.23 7.54 -13.76
CA SER A 133 -7.45 6.75 -13.71
C SER A 133 -7.79 6.40 -12.27
N THR A 134 -9.08 6.28 -11.98
CA THR A 134 -9.54 5.72 -10.72
C THR A 134 -9.92 4.27 -10.94
N GLY A 135 -9.34 3.39 -10.15
CA GLY A 135 -9.66 1.97 -10.11
C GLY A 135 -10.41 1.60 -8.85
N LEU A 136 -11.16 0.51 -8.92
CA LEU A 136 -11.82 -0.11 -7.79
C LEU A 136 -11.16 -1.46 -7.52
N ALA A 137 -10.64 -1.63 -6.30
CA ALA A 137 -10.27 -2.92 -5.76
C ALA A 137 -11.28 -3.36 -4.71
N THR A 138 -11.56 -4.65 -4.66
CA THR A 138 -12.47 -5.23 -3.68
C THR A 138 -11.76 -6.29 -2.85
N LEU A 139 -12.09 -6.33 -1.58
CA LEU A 139 -11.58 -7.30 -0.64
C LEU A 139 -12.76 -7.87 0.15
N ARG A 140 -12.73 -9.16 0.47
CA ARG A 140 -13.66 -9.71 1.47
C ARG A 140 -13.47 -8.95 2.80
N ARG A 141 -14.54 -8.66 3.50
CA ARG A 141 -14.49 -8.05 4.83
C ARG A 141 -13.50 -8.82 5.72
N ASP A 142 -12.65 -8.12 6.44
CA ASP A 142 -11.58 -8.64 7.31
C ASP A 142 -10.49 -9.48 6.60
N GLY A 143 -10.47 -9.48 5.28
CA GLY A 143 -9.57 -10.32 4.47
C GLY A 143 -8.16 -9.73 4.22
N PHE A 144 -7.67 -8.82 5.06
CA PHE A 144 -6.42 -8.08 4.84
C PHE A 144 -5.17 -8.95 4.87
N VAL A 145 -5.14 -9.93 5.77
CA VAL A 145 -4.01 -10.84 5.94
C VAL A 145 -4.54 -12.22 6.33
N SER A 146 -3.75 -13.24 6.06
CA SER A 146 -4.02 -14.60 6.49
C SER A 146 -2.74 -15.26 6.98
N MET A 147 -2.88 -16.19 7.90
CA MET A 147 -1.80 -17.09 8.28
C MET A 147 -1.76 -18.25 7.29
N GLN A 148 -0.59 -18.52 6.75
CA GLN A 148 -0.39 -19.60 5.80
C GLN A 148 0.44 -20.71 6.46
N ALA A 149 -0.11 -21.93 6.52
CA ALA A 149 0.64 -23.11 6.90
C ALA A 149 1.55 -23.55 5.76
N GLY A 150 2.78 -23.93 6.09
CA GLY A 150 3.71 -24.57 5.17
C GLY A 150 3.51 -26.08 5.11
N LYS A 151 4.54 -26.79 4.62
CA LYS A 151 4.57 -28.28 4.60
C LYS A 151 4.93 -28.89 5.96
N THR A 152 5.49 -28.11 6.85
CA THR A 152 5.84 -28.50 8.21
C THR A 152 4.79 -28.01 9.18
N GLU A 153 4.65 -28.74 10.29
CA GLU A 153 3.75 -28.33 11.37
C GLU A 153 4.12 -26.94 11.89
N GLY A 154 3.10 -26.12 12.15
CA GLY A 154 3.23 -24.77 12.71
C GLY A 154 2.12 -24.51 13.73
N TYR A 155 2.38 -23.57 14.63
CA TYR A 155 1.45 -23.19 15.68
C TYR A 155 1.04 -21.74 15.50
N LEU A 156 -0.26 -21.46 15.64
CA LEU A 156 -0.82 -20.13 15.81
C LEU A 156 -1.41 -20.04 17.21
N VAL A 157 -0.87 -19.14 18.01
CA VAL A 157 -1.38 -18.85 19.36
C VAL A 157 -1.99 -17.45 19.31
N THR A 158 -3.28 -17.36 19.60
CA THR A 158 -3.98 -16.08 19.71
C THR A 158 -4.04 -15.63 21.16
N GLU A 159 -4.28 -14.35 21.36
CA GLU A 159 -4.79 -13.86 22.65
C GLU A 159 -6.15 -14.51 22.96
N LYS A 160 -6.56 -14.44 24.23
CA LYS A 160 -7.88 -14.94 24.60
C LYS A 160 -8.96 -14.18 23.86
N LEU A 161 -9.82 -14.92 23.17
CA LEU A 161 -10.92 -14.36 22.40
C LEU A 161 -12.25 -14.73 23.06
N THR A 162 -13.17 -13.76 23.07
CA THR A 162 -14.58 -14.03 23.32
C THR A 162 -15.32 -13.88 22.00
N PHE A 163 -16.13 -14.85 21.64
CA PHE A 163 -16.90 -14.79 20.42
C PHE A 163 -18.30 -15.39 20.63
N ASP A 164 -19.24 -14.82 19.91
CA ASP A 164 -20.61 -15.34 19.80
C ASP A 164 -20.73 -16.07 18.45
N GLY A 165 -20.91 -17.38 18.51
CA GLY A 165 -21.00 -18.19 17.30
C GLY A 165 -20.96 -19.67 17.61
N LYS A 166 -21.35 -20.46 16.64
CA LYS A 166 -21.36 -21.92 16.79
C LYS A 166 -20.09 -22.58 16.27
N TYR A 167 -19.28 -21.85 15.49
CA TYR A 167 -18.04 -22.36 14.90
C TYR A 167 -17.06 -21.19 14.68
#